data_aa311b46e4a94dc436c7401c1920b8ee
#
_entry.id   aa311b46e4a94dc436c7401c1920b8ee
#
_cell.length_a   1.000
_cell.length_b   1.000
_cell.length_c   1.000
_cell.angle_alpha   90.00
_cell.angle_beta   90.00
_cell.angle_gamma   90.00
#
_symmetry.space_group_name_H-M   'P 1'
#
loop_
_entity.id
_entity.type
_entity.pdbx_description
1 polymer ?
#
loop_
_entity_poly.entity_id
_entity_poly.type
_entity_poly.pdbx_seq_one_letter_code
_entity_poly.pdbx_strand_id
1 'polypeptide(L)'
;MELDVENVSFAVSDVEIIKSISLKVKEGQFVGIIGPNGCGKSTLLKNIYKVIKPTSGKIFLDDIDIVKSSAKEIAKKMGVVGQFNNSNFDFTVRDMVMMGRTPHKRMLESDTKNDIELVDNILRKVNLEHYASKHFSYLSGGEKQRVILARALAQEPQFLILDEPTNHLDIKYQIQILSLVQSLQIGTLAALHDLSIAAMYCEYLYVLKNGRILTHGKPEKLLTPSLVKEVYEVDCCIYQNNDTNNIVVAYHPALPNH
;
A
#
# COMPACT_ATOMS: atom_id res chain seq x y z
N MET A 1 12.95 -0.47 -9.44
CA MET A 1 13.55 -0.03 -8.16
C MET A 1 13.31 -1.07 -7.07
N GLU A 2 14.32 -1.28 -6.22
CA GLU A 2 14.27 -2.21 -5.09
C GLU A 2 14.18 -1.44 -3.76
N LEU A 3 13.34 -1.93 -2.83
CA LEU A 3 13.28 -1.43 -1.46
C LEU A 3 14.02 -2.41 -0.55
N ASP A 4 14.94 -1.90 0.26
CA ASP A 4 15.65 -2.65 1.31
C ASP A 4 15.47 -1.98 2.67
N VAL A 5 14.91 -2.74 3.62
CA VAL A 5 14.68 -2.32 4.99
C VAL A 5 15.54 -3.19 5.89
N GLU A 6 16.46 -2.57 6.63
CA GLU A 6 17.47 -3.26 7.45
C GLU A 6 17.31 -2.92 8.93
N ASN A 7 16.91 -3.90 9.73
CA ASN A 7 16.83 -3.84 11.20
C ASN A 7 16.13 -2.58 11.74
N VAL A 8 15.03 -2.17 11.06
CA VAL A 8 14.28 -0.97 11.44
C VAL A 8 13.53 -1.20 12.72
N SER A 9 13.73 -0.30 13.68
CA SER A 9 12.93 -0.21 14.92
C SER A 9 12.30 1.18 15.04
N PHE A 10 11.12 1.21 15.70
CA PHE A 10 10.44 2.46 16.02
C PHE A 10 9.72 2.33 17.36
N ALA A 11 9.94 3.32 18.23
CA ALA A 11 9.29 3.42 19.52
C ALA A 11 8.60 4.77 19.70
N VAL A 12 7.54 4.78 20.49
CA VAL A 12 6.88 6.00 20.98
C VAL A 12 6.99 5.98 22.49
N SER A 13 7.66 6.98 23.06
CA SER A 13 8.08 6.97 24.45
C SER A 13 8.85 5.67 24.77
N ASP A 14 8.42 4.87 25.70
CA ASP A 14 9.07 3.60 26.10
C ASP A 14 8.46 2.36 25.43
N VAL A 15 7.49 2.54 24.49
CA VAL A 15 6.80 1.42 23.83
C VAL A 15 7.38 1.20 22.45
N GLU A 16 8.06 0.08 22.25
CA GLU A 16 8.59 -0.33 20.95
C GLU A 16 7.48 -0.95 20.08
N ILE A 17 7.09 -0.23 19.03
CA ILE A 17 6.02 -0.62 18.07
C ILE A 17 6.58 -1.49 16.95
N ILE A 18 7.75 -1.14 16.43
CA ILE A 18 8.49 -1.88 15.40
C ILE A 18 9.81 -2.34 16.00
N LYS A 19 10.11 -3.62 15.85
CA LYS A 19 11.18 -4.31 16.56
C LYS A 19 12.12 -5.01 15.59
N SER A 20 13.16 -4.29 15.12
CA SER A 20 14.22 -4.83 14.26
C SER A 20 13.68 -5.56 13.02
N ILE A 21 12.86 -4.87 12.22
CA ILE A 21 12.28 -5.42 10.99
C ILE A 21 13.27 -5.28 9.83
N SER A 22 13.44 -6.39 9.09
CA SER A 22 14.15 -6.41 7.81
C SER A 22 13.24 -7.02 6.75
N LEU A 23 13.13 -6.37 5.59
CA LEU A 23 12.39 -6.86 4.43
C LEU A 23 12.97 -6.29 3.14
N LYS A 24 12.69 -6.99 2.03
CA LYS A 24 13.08 -6.56 0.69
C LYS A 24 11.93 -6.67 -0.29
N VAL A 25 11.86 -5.72 -1.21
CA VAL A 25 10.94 -5.75 -2.36
C VAL A 25 11.74 -5.50 -3.61
N LYS A 26 11.75 -6.47 -4.52
CA LYS A 26 12.47 -6.36 -5.80
C LYS A 26 11.70 -5.50 -6.80
N GLU A 27 12.41 -5.05 -7.82
CA GLU A 27 11.80 -4.34 -8.94
C GLU A 27 10.68 -5.19 -9.58
N GLY A 28 9.56 -4.54 -9.87
CA GLY A 28 8.38 -5.19 -10.46
C GLY A 28 7.62 -6.13 -9.53
N GLN A 29 8.14 -6.45 -8.35
CA GLN A 29 7.53 -7.39 -7.41
C GLN A 29 6.38 -6.75 -6.62
N PHE A 30 5.26 -7.45 -6.51
CA PHE A 30 4.16 -7.09 -5.61
C PHE A 30 4.27 -7.88 -4.30
N VAL A 31 4.63 -7.18 -3.21
CA VAL A 31 4.85 -7.77 -1.88
C VAL A 31 3.78 -7.29 -0.91
N GLY A 32 3.22 -8.21 -0.13
CA GLY A 32 2.24 -7.93 0.91
C GLY A 32 2.82 -7.99 2.32
N ILE A 33 2.37 -7.09 3.19
CA ILE A 33 2.51 -7.21 4.64
C ILE A 33 1.14 -7.57 5.19
N ILE A 34 1.03 -8.73 5.84
CA ILE A 34 -0.18 -9.22 6.50
C ILE A 34 0.05 -9.33 8.01
N GLY A 35 -1.02 -9.34 8.78
CA GLY A 35 -0.99 -9.46 10.24
C GLY A 35 -2.19 -8.78 10.89
N PRO A 36 -2.45 -9.04 12.18
CA PRO A 36 -3.61 -8.52 12.89
C PRO A 36 -3.59 -7.00 13.01
N ASN A 37 -4.73 -6.41 13.38
CA ASN A 37 -4.82 -4.98 13.64
C ASN A 37 -3.90 -4.60 14.80
N GLY A 38 -3.24 -3.44 14.69
CA GLY A 38 -2.32 -2.95 15.71
C GLY A 38 -0.94 -3.63 15.74
N CYS A 39 -0.64 -4.60 14.86
CA CYS A 39 0.66 -5.26 14.85
C CYS A 39 1.83 -4.40 14.34
N GLY A 40 1.54 -3.19 13.77
CA GLY A 40 2.56 -2.24 13.33
C GLY A 40 2.67 -2.04 11.82
N LYS A 41 1.80 -2.62 10.96
CA LYS A 41 1.87 -2.51 9.49
C LYS A 41 1.97 -1.06 9.01
N SER A 42 0.97 -0.23 9.33
CA SER A 42 0.95 1.18 8.93
C SER A 42 2.10 1.99 9.55
N THR A 43 2.54 1.64 10.76
CA THR A 43 3.70 2.27 11.39
C THR A 43 4.97 1.96 10.62
N LEU A 44 5.19 0.71 10.21
CA LEU A 44 6.31 0.33 9.36
C LEU A 44 6.28 1.07 8.02
N LEU A 45 5.13 1.10 7.34
CA LEU A 45 4.99 1.84 6.10
C LEU A 45 5.29 3.33 6.29
N LYS A 46 4.79 3.96 7.36
CA LYS A 46 5.08 5.38 7.69
C LYS A 46 6.57 5.67 7.91
N ASN A 47 7.34 4.72 8.42
CA ASN A 47 8.80 4.81 8.46
C ASN A 47 9.39 4.75 7.05
N ILE A 48 8.90 3.82 6.20
CA ILE A 48 9.40 3.61 4.85
C ILE A 48 9.14 4.85 3.98
N TYR A 49 7.90 5.39 3.97
CA TYR A 49 7.62 6.60 3.17
C TYR A 49 7.89 7.92 3.92
N LYS A 50 8.71 7.86 4.99
CA LYS A 50 9.32 9.02 5.66
C LYS A 50 8.34 9.99 6.31
N VAL A 51 7.17 9.55 6.75
CA VAL A 51 6.25 10.36 7.59
C VAL A 51 6.72 10.38 9.03
N ILE A 52 7.27 9.26 9.52
CA ILE A 52 7.91 9.16 10.83
C ILE A 52 9.34 8.63 10.67
N LYS A 53 10.25 9.11 11.51
CA LYS A 53 11.65 8.69 11.45
C LYS A 53 11.83 7.44 12.32
N PRO A 54 12.49 6.36 11.82
CA PRO A 54 12.80 5.19 12.64
C PRO A 54 13.75 5.56 13.79
N THR A 55 13.65 4.84 14.90
CA THR A 55 14.56 4.97 16.04
C THR A 55 15.93 4.40 15.72
N SER A 56 15.96 3.28 14.96
CA SER A 56 17.18 2.65 14.48
C SER A 56 16.95 1.89 13.18
N GLY A 57 18.02 1.41 12.57
CA GLY A 57 17.99 0.71 11.29
C GLY A 57 18.17 1.64 10.09
N LYS A 58 18.05 1.07 8.90
CA LYS A 58 18.24 1.77 7.63
C LYS A 58 17.15 1.40 6.65
N ILE A 59 16.83 2.31 5.75
CA ILE A 59 15.85 2.10 4.68
C ILE A 59 16.43 2.67 3.39
N PHE A 60 16.56 1.82 2.38
CA PHE A 60 17.09 2.20 1.08
C PHE A 60 16.04 1.96 -0.02
N LEU A 61 16.01 2.87 -0.98
CA LEU A 61 15.32 2.70 -2.24
C LEU A 61 16.39 2.75 -3.34
N ASP A 62 16.81 1.60 -3.87
CA ASP A 62 18.09 1.37 -4.54
C ASP A 62 19.25 1.94 -3.69
N ASP A 63 20.03 2.87 -4.24
CA ASP A 63 21.15 3.52 -3.53
C ASP A 63 20.74 4.72 -2.65
N ILE A 64 19.44 5.05 -2.59
CA ILE A 64 18.93 6.22 -1.87
C ILE A 64 18.62 5.88 -0.43
N ASP A 65 19.39 6.41 0.52
CA ASP A 65 19.07 6.34 1.95
C ASP A 65 17.85 7.24 2.25
N ILE A 66 16.68 6.61 2.44
CA ILE A 66 15.40 7.31 2.66
C ILE A 66 15.47 8.22 3.90
N VAL A 67 16.16 7.79 4.95
CA VAL A 67 16.22 8.56 6.20
C VAL A 67 16.98 9.87 6.00
N LYS A 68 18.03 9.86 5.17
CA LYS A 68 18.91 11.04 4.93
C LYS A 68 18.42 11.93 3.80
N SER A 69 17.77 11.38 2.78
CA SER A 69 17.32 12.12 1.59
C SER A 69 16.17 13.09 1.92
N SER A 70 15.93 14.07 1.07
CA SER A 70 14.80 14.98 1.22
C SER A 70 13.47 14.30 0.92
N ALA A 71 12.38 14.73 1.56
CA ALA A 71 11.04 14.21 1.26
C ALA A 71 10.66 14.40 -0.22
N LYS A 72 11.13 15.51 -0.84
CA LYS A 72 10.89 15.80 -2.26
C LYS A 72 11.58 14.81 -3.20
N GLU A 73 12.82 14.40 -2.88
CA GLU A 73 13.55 13.38 -3.66
C GLU A 73 12.84 12.02 -3.60
N ILE A 74 12.42 11.61 -2.39
CA ILE A 74 11.70 10.36 -2.22
C ILE A 74 10.35 10.40 -2.95
N ALA A 75 9.60 11.50 -2.82
CA ALA A 75 8.29 11.65 -3.46
C ALA A 75 8.34 11.66 -5.01
N LYS A 76 9.49 11.91 -5.64
CA LYS A 76 9.67 11.76 -7.09
C LYS A 76 9.78 10.30 -7.54
N LYS A 77 10.10 9.39 -6.62
CA LYS A 77 10.39 7.99 -6.93
C LYS A 77 9.39 7.03 -6.30
N MET A 78 8.82 7.40 -5.16
CA MET A 78 7.91 6.58 -4.38
C MET A 78 6.53 7.24 -4.31
N GLY A 79 5.52 6.60 -4.89
CA GLY A 79 4.12 6.97 -4.72
C GLY A 79 3.52 6.30 -3.48
N VAL A 80 2.64 7.02 -2.79
CA VAL A 80 1.98 6.50 -1.59
C VAL A 80 0.47 6.61 -1.72
N VAL A 81 -0.21 5.47 -1.60
CA VAL A 81 -1.66 5.36 -1.46
C VAL A 81 -1.95 5.03 0.00
N GLY A 82 -2.21 6.04 0.80
CA GLY A 82 -2.51 5.90 2.23
C GLY A 82 -4.00 6.07 2.53
N GLN A 83 -4.34 5.86 3.80
CA GLN A 83 -5.68 6.20 4.29
C GLN A 83 -5.91 7.70 4.16
N PHE A 84 -6.97 8.08 3.46
CA PHE A 84 -7.35 9.47 3.31
C PHE A 84 -8.34 9.85 4.42
N ASN A 85 -7.90 10.66 5.35
CA ASN A 85 -8.81 11.31 6.28
C ASN A 85 -9.58 12.41 5.55
N ASN A 86 -10.91 12.40 5.65
CA ASN A 86 -11.79 13.37 5.02
C ASN A 86 -11.36 14.80 5.40
N SER A 87 -10.64 15.44 4.50
CA SER A 87 -10.42 16.88 4.57
C SER A 87 -11.54 17.57 3.81
N ASN A 88 -12.19 18.53 4.42
CA ASN A 88 -13.27 19.33 3.81
C ASN A 88 -12.72 20.36 2.80
N PHE A 89 -11.74 19.99 1.99
CA PHE A 89 -11.24 20.86 0.94
C PHE A 89 -12.10 20.73 -0.31
N ASP A 90 -12.42 21.88 -0.89
CA ASP A 90 -13.26 22.01 -2.08
C ASP A 90 -12.45 21.91 -3.38
N PHE A 91 -11.73 20.78 -3.54
CA PHE A 91 -10.94 20.49 -4.74
C PHE A 91 -11.72 19.64 -5.72
N THR A 92 -11.53 19.90 -7.03
CA THR A 92 -11.99 18.99 -8.06
C THR A 92 -11.15 17.71 -8.10
N VAL A 93 -11.66 16.68 -8.74
CA VAL A 93 -10.91 15.43 -8.98
C VAL A 93 -9.60 15.72 -9.72
N ARG A 94 -9.64 16.58 -10.73
CA ARG A 94 -8.43 17.00 -11.48
C ARG A 94 -7.41 17.67 -10.58
N ASP A 95 -7.84 18.61 -9.71
CA ASP A 95 -6.94 19.30 -8.79
C ASP A 95 -6.28 18.32 -7.82
N MET A 96 -7.05 17.37 -7.29
CA MET A 96 -6.53 16.32 -6.40
C MET A 96 -5.46 15.46 -7.08
N VAL A 97 -5.64 15.09 -8.34
CA VAL A 97 -4.64 14.31 -9.09
C VAL A 97 -3.44 15.18 -9.46
N MET A 98 -3.67 16.45 -9.83
CA MET A 98 -2.60 17.42 -10.15
C MET A 98 -1.66 17.65 -8.97
N MET A 99 -2.13 17.57 -7.71
CA MET A 99 -1.25 17.62 -6.53
C MET A 99 -0.15 16.56 -6.56
N GLY A 100 -0.34 15.44 -7.26
CA GLY A 100 0.71 14.44 -7.49
C GLY A 100 1.91 14.98 -8.24
N ARG A 101 1.78 16.09 -9.00
CA ARG A 101 2.89 16.72 -9.73
C ARG A 101 3.76 17.61 -8.84
N THR A 102 3.31 17.95 -7.62
CA THR A 102 4.02 18.85 -6.69
C THR A 102 5.51 18.52 -6.49
N PRO A 103 5.94 17.23 -6.35
CA PRO A 103 7.37 16.92 -6.19
C PRO A 103 8.24 17.32 -7.38
N HIS A 104 7.65 17.39 -8.58
CA HIS A 104 8.36 17.73 -9.82
C HIS A 104 8.48 19.24 -10.06
N LYS A 105 7.71 20.06 -9.33
CA LYS A 105 7.63 21.50 -9.51
C LYS A 105 8.56 22.27 -8.57
N ARG A 106 8.94 23.45 -9.00
CA ARG A 106 9.53 24.47 -8.15
C ARG A 106 8.42 25.19 -7.36
N MET A 107 8.80 25.91 -6.32
CA MET A 107 7.85 26.72 -5.56
C MET A 107 7.21 27.77 -6.48
N LEU A 108 5.88 27.87 -6.49
CA LEU A 108 5.08 28.78 -7.34
C LEU A 108 5.13 28.50 -8.84
N GLU A 109 5.62 27.34 -9.27
CA GLU A 109 5.61 26.95 -10.66
C GLU A 109 4.19 26.52 -11.07
N SER A 110 3.68 27.10 -12.15
CA SER A 110 2.36 26.78 -12.73
C SER A 110 2.36 25.41 -13.38
N ASP A 111 1.15 24.83 -13.56
CA ASP A 111 0.96 23.58 -14.27
C ASP A 111 1.36 23.74 -15.74
N THR A 112 2.19 22.82 -16.23
CA THR A 112 2.58 22.78 -17.64
C THR A 112 1.52 22.03 -18.47
N LYS A 113 1.56 22.20 -19.81
CA LYS A 113 0.72 21.39 -20.71
C LYS A 113 0.96 19.89 -20.52
N ASN A 114 2.21 19.50 -20.32
CA ASN A 114 2.58 18.09 -20.08
C ASN A 114 1.97 17.56 -18.78
N ASP A 115 1.92 18.35 -17.71
CA ASP A 115 1.29 17.95 -16.44
C ASP A 115 -0.23 17.72 -16.65
N ILE A 116 -0.88 18.61 -17.40
CA ILE A 116 -2.32 18.49 -17.70
C ILE A 116 -2.61 17.23 -18.52
N GLU A 117 -1.84 17.00 -19.58
CA GLU A 117 -1.98 15.80 -20.43
C GLU A 117 -1.72 14.51 -19.66
N LEU A 118 -0.70 14.51 -18.78
CA LEU A 118 -0.40 13.37 -17.90
C LEU A 118 -1.57 13.08 -16.98
N VAL A 119 -2.10 14.09 -16.29
CA VAL A 119 -3.23 13.94 -15.38
C VAL A 119 -4.48 13.43 -16.13
N ASP A 120 -4.78 13.95 -17.32
CA ASP A 120 -5.90 13.48 -18.12
C ASP A 120 -5.73 12.02 -18.56
N ASN A 121 -4.51 11.60 -18.90
CA ASN A 121 -4.18 10.22 -19.24
C ASN A 121 -4.37 9.29 -18.02
N ILE A 122 -3.97 9.74 -16.83
CA ILE A 122 -4.13 8.97 -15.60
C ILE A 122 -5.60 8.87 -15.22
N LEU A 123 -6.37 9.95 -15.31
CA LEU A 123 -7.82 9.93 -15.06
C LEU A 123 -8.54 8.93 -15.95
N ARG A 124 -8.14 8.80 -17.22
CA ARG A 124 -8.65 7.76 -18.13
C ARG A 124 -8.28 6.35 -17.65
N LYS A 125 -7.02 6.12 -17.26
CA LYS A 125 -6.56 4.81 -16.74
C LYS A 125 -7.32 4.33 -15.51
N VAL A 126 -7.75 5.26 -14.65
CA VAL A 126 -8.54 4.93 -13.45
C VAL A 126 -10.06 5.03 -13.68
N ASN A 127 -10.52 5.26 -14.91
CA ASN A 127 -11.92 5.46 -15.29
C ASN A 127 -12.61 6.58 -14.49
N LEU A 128 -11.98 7.76 -14.42
CA LEU A 128 -12.48 8.95 -13.73
C LEU A 128 -12.48 10.22 -14.59
N GLU A 129 -12.25 10.12 -15.90
CA GLU A 129 -12.23 11.28 -16.82
C GLU A 129 -13.52 12.09 -16.77
N HIS A 130 -14.67 11.42 -16.65
CA HIS A 130 -15.98 12.07 -16.58
C HIS A 130 -16.23 12.81 -15.27
N TYR A 131 -15.40 12.56 -14.26
CA TYR A 131 -15.48 13.21 -12.96
C TYR A 131 -14.43 14.32 -12.77
N ALA A 132 -13.61 14.63 -13.79
CA ALA A 132 -12.46 15.54 -13.67
C ALA A 132 -12.82 16.89 -13.02
N SER A 133 -13.97 17.47 -13.37
CA SER A 133 -14.48 18.75 -12.83
C SER A 133 -15.38 18.59 -11.58
N LYS A 134 -15.71 17.35 -11.17
CA LYS A 134 -16.54 17.11 -10.00
C LYS A 134 -15.73 17.32 -8.72
N HIS A 135 -16.35 17.87 -7.68
CA HIS A 135 -15.70 18.01 -6.38
C HIS A 135 -15.44 16.65 -5.73
N PHE A 136 -14.24 16.48 -5.20
CA PHE A 136 -13.79 15.24 -4.57
C PHE A 136 -14.70 14.80 -3.40
N SER A 137 -15.26 15.77 -2.66
CA SER A 137 -16.18 15.53 -1.53
C SER A 137 -17.42 14.73 -1.93
N TYR A 138 -17.93 14.88 -3.17
CA TYR A 138 -19.16 14.23 -3.65
C TYR A 138 -18.93 12.82 -4.23
N LEU A 139 -17.71 12.31 -4.20
CA LEU A 139 -17.39 10.98 -4.68
C LEU A 139 -17.74 9.90 -3.66
N SER A 140 -18.11 8.72 -4.14
CA SER A 140 -18.18 7.49 -3.34
C SER A 140 -16.81 7.08 -2.80
N GLY A 141 -16.76 6.21 -1.79
CA GLY A 141 -15.51 5.71 -1.23
C GLY A 141 -14.58 5.09 -2.27
N GLY A 142 -15.12 4.25 -3.15
CA GLY A 142 -14.34 3.62 -4.22
C GLY A 142 -13.84 4.60 -5.28
N GLU A 143 -14.61 5.66 -5.60
CA GLU A 143 -14.16 6.72 -6.50
C GLU A 143 -13.05 7.55 -5.85
N LYS A 144 -13.22 7.92 -4.56
CA LYS A 144 -12.19 8.62 -3.78
C LYS A 144 -10.88 7.85 -3.76
N GLN A 145 -10.93 6.55 -3.52
CA GLN A 145 -9.73 5.73 -3.47
C GLN A 145 -9.02 5.66 -4.84
N ARG A 146 -9.78 5.60 -5.95
CA ARG A 146 -9.20 5.69 -7.31
C ARG A 146 -8.56 7.06 -7.58
N VAL A 147 -9.13 8.16 -7.06
CA VAL A 147 -8.50 9.50 -7.14
C VAL A 147 -7.18 9.53 -6.36
N ILE A 148 -7.13 8.93 -5.16
CA ILE A 148 -5.91 8.84 -4.36
C ILE A 148 -4.82 8.03 -5.10
N LEU A 149 -5.20 6.90 -5.71
CA LEU A 149 -4.30 6.13 -6.56
C LEU A 149 -3.84 6.96 -7.77
N ALA A 150 -4.75 7.64 -8.47
CA ALA A 150 -4.43 8.51 -9.59
C ALA A 150 -3.43 9.61 -9.19
N ARG A 151 -3.61 10.23 -8.02
CA ARG A 151 -2.66 11.20 -7.45
C ARG A 151 -1.28 10.59 -7.23
N ALA A 152 -1.21 9.38 -6.70
CA ALA A 152 0.06 8.69 -6.51
C ALA A 152 0.73 8.36 -7.85
N LEU A 153 -0.04 7.96 -8.87
CA LEU A 153 0.45 7.71 -10.22
C LEU A 153 0.92 8.97 -10.94
N ALA A 154 0.31 10.14 -10.64
CA ALA A 154 0.73 11.41 -11.20
C ALA A 154 2.14 11.85 -10.73
N GLN A 155 2.70 11.24 -9.69
CA GLN A 155 4.11 11.39 -9.32
C GLN A 155 5.05 10.65 -10.29
N GLU A 156 4.54 9.83 -11.21
CA GLU A 156 5.33 8.92 -12.06
C GLU A 156 6.28 8.05 -11.22
N PRO A 157 5.74 7.35 -10.19
CA PRO A 157 6.56 6.63 -9.24
C PRO A 157 7.23 5.42 -9.87
N GLN A 158 8.41 5.08 -9.38
CA GLN A 158 9.13 3.84 -9.71
C GLN A 158 8.93 2.76 -8.64
N PHE A 159 8.32 3.13 -7.51
CA PHE A 159 7.92 2.27 -6.41
C PHE A 159 6.60 2.73 -5.79
N LEU A 160 5.73 1.80 -5.39
CA LEU A 160 4.45 2.12 -4.74
C LEU A 160 4.37 1.55 -3.32
N ILE A 161 3.86 2.37 -2.41
CA ILE A 161 3.42 1.95 -1.08
C ILE A 161 1.88 2.02 -1.02
N LEU A 162 1.24 0.94 -0.60
CA LEU A 162 -0.20 0.88 -0.40
C LEU A 162 -0.49 0.60 1.08
N ASP A 163 -0.99 1.59 1.81
CA ASP A 163 -1.36 1.44 3.22
C ASP A 163 -2.87 1.20 3.33
N GLU A 164 -3.25 -0.07 3.37
CA GLU A 164 -4.64 -0.55 3.43
C GLU A 164 -5.53 0.00 2.29
N PRO A 165 -5.12 -0.17 1.01
CA PRO A 165 -5.75 0.48 -0.13
C PRO A 165 -7.18 0.00 -0.41
N THR A 166 -7.59 -1.10 0.20
CA THR A 166 -8.87 -1.79 -0.04
C THR A 166 -9.87 -1.63 1.11
N ASN A 167 -9.49 -0.95 2.20
CA ASN A 167 -10.37 -0.78 3.35
C ASN A 167 -11.64 -0.01 2.99
N HIS A 168 -12.78 -0.49 3.50
CA HIS A 168 -14.11 0.10 3.30
C HIS A 168 -14.58 0.17 1.84
N LEU A 169 -13.97 -0.61 0.95
CA LEU A 169 -14.36 -0.69 -0.45
C LEU A 169 -15.15 -1.98 -0.72
N ASP A 170 -16.13 -1.87 -1.62
CA ASP A 170 -16.77 -3.03 -2.21
C ASP A 170 -15.76 -3.89 -2.97
N ILE A 171 -15.97 -5.20 -3.00
CA ILE A 171 -15.06 -6.18 -3.61
C ILE A 171 -14.69 -5.82 -5.06
N LYS A 172 -15.64 -5.29 -5.84
CA LYS A 172 -15.39 -4.80 -7.20
C LYS A 172 -14.26 -3.78 -7.26
N TYR A 173 -14.28 -2.78 -6.38
CA TYR A 173 -13.29 -1.69 -6.36
C TYR A 173 -11.95 -2.16 -5.79
N GLN A 174 -11.95 -3.08 -4.83
CA GLN A 174 -10.74 -3.72 -4.32
C GLN A 174 -9.98 -4.42 -5.47
N ILE A 175 -10.68 -5.27 -6.21
CA ILE A 175 -10.11 -5.98 -7.37
C ILE A 175 -9.59 -5.01 -8.43
N GLN A 176 -10.39 -3.98 -8.78
CA GLN A 176 -9.98 -3.00 -9.80
C GLN A 176 -8.70 -2.25 -9.43
N ILE A 177 -8.58 -1.80 -8.19
CA ILE A 177 -7.40 -1.06 -7.70
C ILE A 177 -6.16 -1.95 -7.73
N LEU A 178 -6.25 -3.16 -7.19
CA LEU A 178 -5.10 -4.06 -7.11
C LEU A 178 -4.68 -4.59 -8.49
N SER A 179 -5.64 -4.90 -9.37
CA SER A 179 -5.35 -5.28 -10.76
C SER A 179 -4.67 -4.15 -11.53
N LEU A 180 -5.12 -2.90 -11.34
CA LEU A 180 -4.47 -1.75 -11.95
C LEU A 180 -3.03 -1.60 -11.44
N VAL A 181 -2.81 -1.68 -10.12
CA VAL A 181 -1.45 -1.59 -9.55
C VAL A 181 -0.57 -2.71 -10.08
N GLN A 182 -1.06 -3.95 -10.12
CA GLN A 182 -0.31 -5.10 -10.65
C GLN A 182 0.09 -4.89 -12.11
N SER A 183 -0.80 -4.30 -12.92
CA SER A 183 -0.52 -4.02 -14.34
C SER A 183 0.58 -3.00 -14.59
N LEU A 184 0.95 -2.20 -13.58
CA LEU A 184 2.03 -1.21 -13.69
C LEU A 184 3.42 -1.85 -13.68
N GLN A 185 3.55 -3.07 -13.16
CA GLN A 185 4.80 -3.82 -13.05
C GLN A 185 5.95 -3.05 -12.38
N ILE A 186 5.63 -2.19 -11.42
CA ILE A 186 6.60 -1.49 -10.57
C ILE A 186 6.66 -2.15 -9.19
N GLY A 187 7.80 -2.02 -8.51
CA GLY A 187 7.95 -2.54 -7.15
C GLY A 187 6.85 -1.99 -6.24
N THR A 188 6.12 -2.86 -5.56
CA THR A 188 4.96 -2.47 -4.73
C THR A 188 5.01 -3.18 -3.38
N LEU A 189 4.85 -2.41 -2.30
CA LEU A 189 4.67 -2.93 -0.94
C LEU A 189 3.30 -2.52 -0.42
N ALA A 190 2.44 -3.50 -0.09
CA ALA A 190 1.08 -3.27 0.35
C ALA A 190 0.81 -3.85 1.74
N ALA A 191 0.22 -3.07 2.65
CA ALA A 191 -0.43 -3.61 3.85
C ALA A 191 -1.83 -4.07 3.48
N LEU A 192 -2.12 -5.36 3.68
CA LEU A 192 -3.40 -5.97 3.33
C LEU A 192 -4.00 -6.71 4.53
N HIS A 193 -5.34 -6.72 4.61
CA HIS A 193 -6.07 -7.40 5.68
C HIS A 193 -6.68 -8.72 5.22
N ASP A 194 -7.13 -8.81 3.97
CA ASP A 194 -7.74 -10.02 3.40
C ASP A 194 -6.64 -10.95 2.89
N LEU A 195 -6.58 -12.17 3.46
CA LEU A 195 -5.57 -13.16 3.11
C LEU A 195 -5.77 -13.73 1.71
N SER A 196 -7.02 -13.87 1.25
CA SER A 196 -7.31 -14.37 -0.11
C SER A 196 -6.92 -13.33 -1.15
N ILE A 197 -7.20 -12.05 -0.89
CA ILE A 197 -6.74 -10.94 -1.73
C ILE A 197 -5.21 -10.83 -1.72
N ALA A 198 -4.58 -10.96 -0.55
CA ALA A 198 -3.12 -10.95 -0.46
C ALA A 198 -2.50 -12.10 -1.26
N ALA A 199 -3.08 -13.31 -1.18
CA ALA A 199 -2.61 -14.46 -1.94
C ALA A 199 -2.84 -14.32 -3.46
N MET A 200 -3.88 -13.59 -3.87
CA MET A 200 -4.22 -13.39 -5.29
C MET A 200 -3.26 -12.42 -6.00
N TYR A 201 -2.81 -11.38 -5.30
CA TYR A 201 -2.04 -10.30 -5.91
C TYR A 201 -0.56 -10.28 -5.56
N CYS A 202 -0.19 -10.79 -4.36
CA CYS A 202 1.19 -10.71 -3.90
C CYS A 202 1.99 -11.95 -4.30
N GLU A 203 3.17 -11.74 -4.87
CA GLU A 203 4.14 -12.79 -5.15
C GLU A 203 4.87 -13.26 -3.88
N TYR A 204 4.90 -12.39 -2.87
CA TYR A 204 5.58 -12.64 -1.60
C TYR A 204 4.88 -11.94 -0.44
N LEU A 205 4.84 -12.59 0.71
CA LEU A 205 4.20 -12.06 1.92
C LEU A 205 5.17 -12.02 3.09
N TYR A 206 5.09 -10.95 3.87
CA TYR A 206 5.67 -10.84 5.20
C TYR A 206 4.56 -10.86 6.24
N VAL A 207 4.66 -11.74 7.22
CA VAL A 207 3.69 -11.86 8.32
C VAL A 207 4.20 -11.08 9.51
N LEU A 208 3.50 -10.01 9.86
CA LEU A 208 3.84 -9.14 10.99
C LEU A 208 2.99 -9.48 12.21
N LYS A 209 3.62 -9.72 13.35
CA LYS A 209 2.96 -9.95 14.65
C LYS A 209 3.75 -9.26 15.75
N ASN A 210 3.08 -8.50 16.63
CA ASN A 210 3.68 -7.82 17.79
C ASN A 210 4.94 -6.98 17.45
N GLY A 211 4.91 -6.29 16.29
CA GLY A 211 6.01 -5.44 15.83
C GLY A 211 7.21 -6.17 15.23
N ARG A 212 7.13 -7.50 14.98
CA ARG A 212 8.19 -8.32 14.37
C ARG A 212 7.68 -9.07 13.14
N ILE A 213 8.57 -9.35 12.20
CA ILE A 213 8.27 -10.35 11.16
C ILE A 213 8.36 -11.73 11.80
N LEU A 214 7.22 -12.43 11.85
CA LEU A 214 7.13 -13.79 12.36
C LEU A 214 7.69 -14.78 11.32
N THR A 215 7.27 -14.62 10.08
CA THR A 215 7.68 -15.47 8.95
C THR A 215 7.42 -14.75 7.63
N HIS A 216 7.95 -15.25 6.53
CA HIS A 216 7.75 -14.70 5.20
C HIS A 216 7.91 -15.78 4.12
N GLY A 217 7.34 -15.58 2.94
CA GLY A 217 7.43 -16.53 1.83
C GLY A 217 6.41 -16.28 0.74
N LYS A 218 6.39 -17.19 -0.23
CA LYS A 218 5.33 -17.20 -1.26
C LYS A 218 3.99 -17.60 -0.64
N PRO A 219 2.88 -17.00 -1.05
CA PRO A 219 1.56 -17.27 -0.47
C PRO A 219 1.20 -18.76 -0.40
N GLU A 220 1.52 -19.53 -1.45
CA GLU A 220 1.15 -20.95 -1.57
C GLU A 220 1.85 -21.84 -0.52
N LYS A 221 3.02 -21.42 -0.06
CA LYS A 221 3.79 -22.15 0.96
C LYS A 221 3.62 -21.59 2.35
N LEU A 222 3.30 -20.30 2.44
CA LEU A 222 3.25 -19.56 3.70
C LEU A 222 1.90 -19.70 4.39
N LEU A 223 0.81 -19.54 3.62
CA LEU A 223 -0.54 -19.57 4.19
C LEU A 223 -0.93 -21.00 4.53
N THR A 224 -1.01 -21.29 5.81
CA THR A 224 -1.45 -22.58 6.37
C THR A 224 -2.49 -22.34 7.46
N PRO A 225 -3.41 -23.29 7.73
CA PRO A 225 -4.37 -23.16 8.82
C PRO A 225 -3.67 -22.89 10.19
N SER A 226 -2.53 -23.53 10.43
CA SER A 226 -1.74 -23.33 11.65
C SER A 226 -1.20 -21.90 11.77
N LEU A 227 -0.69 -21.31 10.68
CA LEU A 227 -0.22 -19.93 10.67
C LEU A 227 -1.38 -18.95 10.91
N VAL A 228 -2.53 -19.16 10.24
CA VAL A 228 -3.71 -18.30 10.41
C VAL A 228 -4.19 -18.35 11.86
N LYS A 229 -4.27 -19.55 12.46
CA LYS A 229 -4.64 -19.69 13.86
C LYS A 229 -3.64 -19.03 14.81
N GLU A 230 -2.34 -19.18 14.57
CA GLU A 230 -1.30 -18.54 15.37
C GLU A 230 -1.37 -17.00 15.29
N VAL A 231 -1.58 -16.45 14.09
CA VAL A 231 -1.47 -15.00 13.85
C VAL A 231 -2.77 -14.26 14.16
N TYR A 232 -3.93 -14.84 13.74
CA TYR A 232 -5.23 -14.19 13.81
C TYR A 232 -6.18 -14.80 14.85
N GLU A 233 -5.78 -15.91 15.49
CA GLU A 233 -6.56 -16.62 16.51
C GLU A 233 -7.89 -17.17 15.99
N VAL A 234 -7.95 -17.47 14.68
CA VAL A 234 -9.15 -17.97 13.97
C VAL A 234 -8.83 -19.28 13.28
N ASP A 235 -9.74 -20.24 13.37
CA ASP A 235 -9.65 -21.49 12.61
C ASP A 235 -10.11 -21.27 11.16
N CYS A 236 -9.44 -21.91 10.22
CA CYS A 236 -9.76 -21.82 8.80
C CYS A 236 -9.40 -23.10 8.05
N CYS A 237 -9.99 -23.25 6.85
CA CYS A 237 -9.50 -24.13 5.81
C CYS A 237 -8.90 -23.32 4.68
N ILE A 238 -7.88 -23.86 4.03
CA ILE A 238 -7.25 -23.26 2.88
C ILE A 238 -7.47 -24.15 1.67
N TYR A 239 -8.04 -23.58 0.62
CA TYR A 239 -8.34 -24.25 -0.62
C TYR A 239 -7.56 -23.61 -1.76
N GLN A 240 -7.19 -24.41 -2.74
CA GLN A 240 -6.68 -23.92 -4.02
C GLN A 240 -7.81 -24.01 -5.03
N ASN A 241 -8.16 -22.89 -5.67
CA ASN A 241 -9.15 -22.86 -6.72
C ASN A 241 -8.55 -23.54 -7.97
N ASN A 242 -9.20 -24.60 -8.46
CA ASN A 242 -8.70 -25.39 -9.58
C ASN A 242 -8.65 -24.63 -10.92
N ASP A 243 -9.53 -23.63 -11.12
CA ASP A 243 -9.61 -22.88 -12.37
C ASP A 243 -8.61 -21.72 -12.42
N THR A 244 -8.39 -21.06 -11.30
CA THR A 244 -7.55 -19.87 -11.22
C THR A 244 -6.21 -20.08 -10.52
N ASN A 245 -6.03 -21.25 -9.90
CA ASN A 245 -4.87 -21.60 -9.05
C ASN A 245 -4.69 -20.69 -7.82
N ASN A 246 -5.68 -19.82 -7.52
CA ASN A 246 -5.65 -18.91 -6.41
C ASN A 246 -5.93 -19.60 -5.08
N ILE A 247 -5.30 -19.11 -4.02
CA ILE A 247 -5.57 -19.55 -2.66
C ILE A 247 -6.81 -18.83 -2.12
N VAL A 248 -7.71 -19.61 -1.52
CA VAL A 248 -8.90 -19.11 -0.84
C VAL A 248 -8.85 -19.53 0.62
N VAL A 249 -8.98 -18.58 1.53
CA VAL A 249 -9.03 -18.82 2.97
C VAL A 249 -10.50 -18.78 3.42
N ALA A 250 -11.02 -19.92 3.87
CA ALA A 250 -12.37 -20.05 4.41
C ALA A 250 -12.31 -20.13 5.94
N TYR A 251 -12.83 -19.12 6.62
CA TYR A 251 -12.82 -19.04 8.08
C TYR A 251 -13.96 -19.87 8.68
N HIS A 252 -13.70 -20.53 9.80
CA HIS A 252 -14.71 -21.19 10.61
C HIS A 252 -15.28 -20.22 11.64
N PRO A 253 -16.59 -20.23 11.88
CA PRO A 253 -17.16 -19.49 12.99
C PRO A 253 -16.58 -20.01 14.30
N ALA A 254 -16.22 -19.11 15.22
CA ALA A 254 -15.83 -19.51 16.56
C ALA A 254 -17.04 -20.22 17.21
N LEU A 255 -16.88 -21.51 17.54
CA LEU A 255 -17.89 -22.19 18.35
C LEU A 255 -17.91 -21.54 19.73
N PRO A 256 -19.09 -21.19 20.29
CA PRO A 256 -19.13 -20.72 21.65
C PRO A 256 -18.52 -21.79 22.56
N ASN A 257 -17.55 -21.39 23.36
CA ASN A 257 -17.00 -22.28 24.41
C ASN A 257 -18.15 -22.67 25.32
N HIS A 258 -18.50 -23.95 25.33
CA HIS A 258 -19.43 -24.57 26.28
C HIS A 258 -18.78 -24.68 27.64
#